data_7f94524db181ca4ebbd1c0d563a6e2d3
#
_entry.id   7f94524db181ca4ebbd1c0d563a6e2d3
#
_cell.length_a   1.000
_cell.length_b   1.000
_cell.length_c   1.000
_cell.angle_alpha   90.00
_cell.angle_beta   90.00
_cell.angle_gamma   90.00
#
_symmetry.space_group_name_H-M   'P 1'
#
loop_
_entity.id
_entity.type
_entity.pdbx_description
1 polymer ?
#
loop_
_entity_poly.entity_id
_entity_poly.type
_entity_poly.pdbx_seq_one_letter_code
_entity_poly.pdbx_strand_id
1 'polypeptide(L)'
;MAGFIKSSLNYIGGKYKVLPQIFPLFPREINCFVDLFTGGANVGVNANSKKIVLNDNLIYLIDMFRALATTPEEKVLDYIDKMVAKFGLSMTNTDGYIKLREQYNKTKEPLDLLILTFFSFNY
;
A
#
# COMPACT_ATOMS: atom_id res chain seq x y z
N MET A 1 0.41 -12.63 -21.32
CA MET A 1 0.54 -11.23 -20.82
C MET A 1 0.84 -11.29 -19.35
N ALA A 2 1.88 -10.64 -18.89
CA ALA A 2 2.04 -10.39 -17.47
C ALA A 2 0.88 -9.48 -17.05
N GLY A 3 0.07 -9.92 -16.09
CA GLY A 3 -1.02 -9.11 -15.55
C GLY A 3 -0.48 -7.92 -14.75
N PHE A 4 -1.28 -6.89 -14.61
CA PHE A 4 -0.95 -5.76 -13.73
C PHE A 4 -0.87 -6.21 -12.27
N ILE A 5 0.09 -5.67 -11.54
CA ILE A 5 0.21 -5.83 -10.10
C ILE A 5 -0.87 -4.99 -9.43
N LYS A 6 -1.71 -5.63 -8.61
CA LYS A 6 -2.69 -4.92 -7.81
C LYS A 6 -2.01 -4.42 -6.53
N SER A 7 -2.28 -3.17 -6.17
CA SER A 7 -1.85 -2.63 -4.87
C SER A 7 -2.37 -3.49 -3.72
N SER A 8 -1.57 -3.63 -2.67
CA SER A 8 -2.00 -4.21 -1.40
C SER A 8 -3.07 -3.38 -0.69
N LEU A 9 -3.25 -2.13 -1.11
CA LEU A 9 -4.23 -1.22 -0.51
C LEU A 9 -5.55 -1.24 -1.26
N ASN A 10 -6.62 -1.40 -0.50
CA ASN A 10 -7.97 -1.16 -0.97
C ASN A 10 -8.29 0.34 -0.82
N TYR A 11 -7.75 1.15 -1.73
CA TYR A 11 -7.88 2.60 -1.67
C TYR A 11 -9.05 3.09 -2.53
N ILE A 12 -9.87 3.97 -1.97
CA ILE A 12 -11.02 4.56 -2.68
C ILE A 12 -10.50 5.32 -3.90
N GLY A 13 -11.13 5.08 -5.06
CA GLY A 13 -10.70 5.68 -6.33
C GLY A 13 -9.48 5.02 -6.96
N GLY A 14 -9.09 3.83 -6.51
CA GLY A 14 -7.99 3.05 -7.09
C GLY A 14 -8.16 2.82 -8.60
N LYS A 15 -7.07 2.95 -9.35
CA LYS A 15 -7.06 2.90 -10.82
C LYS A 15 -6.83 1.51 -11.41
N TYR A 16 -6.76 0.46 -10.59
CA TYR A 16 -6.42 -0.89 -11.06
C TYR A 16 -7.28 -1.35 -12.25
N LYS A 17 -8.60 -1.15 -12.17
CA LYS A 17 -9.54 -1.61 -13.20
C LYS A 17 -9.37 -0.88 -14.55
N VAL A 18 -8.79 0.32 -14.54
CA VAL A 18 -8.60 1.14 -15.76
C VAL A 18 -7.17 1.10 -16.29
N LEU A 19 -6.25 0.38 -15.64
CA LEU A 19 -4.86 0.25 -16.11
C LEU A 19 -4.77 -0.25 -17.56
N PRO A 20 -5.56 -1.25 -18.02
CA PRO A 20 -5.51 -1.69 -19.40
C PRO A 20 -5.86 -0.59 -20.43
N GLN A 21 -6.61 0.42 -19.99
CA GLN A 21 -7.00 1.56 -20.85
C GLN A 21 -5.98 2.69 -20.81
N ILE A 22 -5.31 2.88 -19.67
CA ILE A 22 -4.36 3.97 -19.44
C ILE A 22 -2.98 3.64 -20.02
N PHE A 23 -2.47 2.44 -19.77
CA PHE A 23 -1.10 2.07 -20.09
C PHE A 23 -0.75 2.15 -21.59
N PRO A 24 -1.64 1.77 -22.53
CA PRO A 24 -1.37 1.92 -23.96
C PRO A 24 -1.17 3.38 -24.41
N LEU A 25 -1.61 4.35 -23.60
CA LEU A 25 -1.48 5.78 -23.88
C LEU A 25 -0.14 6.36 -23.43
N PHE A 26 0.65 5.60 -22.65
CA PHE A 26 1.95 6.05 -22.19
C PHE A 26 3.01 5.90 -23.29
N PRO A 27 4.05 6.75 -23.27
CA PRO A 27 5.21 6.56 -24.13
C PRO A 27 5.85 5.19 -23.92
N ARG A 28 6.44 4.63 -24.99
CA ARG A 28 7.12 3.32 -24.91
C ARG A 28 8.35 3.36 -24.01
N GLU A 29 9.06 4.49 -24.01
CA GLU A 29 10.26 4.71 -23.20
C GLU A 29 10.02 5.84 -22.22
N ILE A 30 10.14 5.55 -20.94
CA ILE A 30 9.98 6.52 -19.85
C ILE A 30 11.23 6.45 -18.97
N ASN A 31 11.97 7.55 -18.86
CA ASN A 31 13.13 7.62 -17.99
C ASN A 31 12.73 7.84 -16.53
N CYS A 32 11.76 8.70 -16.29
CA CYS A 32 11.22 8.98 -14.97
C CYS A 32 9.71 9.07 -15.05
N PHE A 33 9.03 8.23 -14.27
CA PHE A 33 7.59 8.25 -14.11
C PHE A 33 7.24 8.87 -12.76
N VAL A 34 6.41 9.90 -12.77
CA VAL A 34 5.93 10.55 -11.56
C VAL A 34 4.44 10.26 -11.39
N ASP A 35 4.09 9.48 -10.36
CA ASP A 35 2.70 9.27 -9.94
C ASP A 35 2.35 10.37 -8.94
N LEU A 36 1.81 11.48 -9.44
CA LEU A 36 1.66 12.73 -8.70
C LEU A 36 0.60 12.65 -7.61
N PHE A 37 -0.42 11.84 -7.81
CA PHE A 37 -1.51 11.58 -6.87
C PHE A 37 -1.61 10.07 -6.67
N THR A 38 -0.60 9.50 -6.01
CA THR A 38 -0.33 8.07 -5.95
C THR A 38 -1.50 7.27 -5.38
N GLY A 39 -2.17 7.77 -4.32
CA GLY A 39 -3.21 7.00 -3.64
C GLY A 39 -2.72 5.60 -3.29
N GLY A 40 -3.42 4.57 -3.75
CA GLY A 40 -3.01 3.17 -3.57
C GLY A 40 -1.85 2.70 -4.45
N ALA A 41 -1.20 3.58 -5.21
CA ALA A 41 -0.04 3.31 -6.07
C ALA A 41 -0.28 2.32 -7.24
N ASN A 42 -1.52 2.02 -7.60
CA ASN A 42 -1.80 1.06 -8.67
C ASN A 42 -1.17 1.44 -10.03
N VAL A 43 -1.03 2.72 -10.32
CA VAL A 43 -0.38 3.19 -11.56
C VAL A 43 1.14 3.11 -11.41
N GLY A 44 1.68 3.73 -10.38
CA GLY A 44 3.12 3.84 -10.16
C GLY A 44 3.84 2.49 -10.07
N VAL A 45 3.27 1.51 -9.33
CA VAL A 45 3.89 0.18 -9.19
C VAL A 45 3.91 -0.63 -10.48
N ASN A 46 3.11 -0.27 -11.47
CA ASN A 46 3.05 -0.92 -12.77
C ASN A 46 3.79 -0.15 -13.86
N ALA A 47 4.28 1.05 -13.59
CA ALA A 47 4.95 1.87 -14.58
C ALA A 47 6.27 1.22 -15.01
N ASN A 48 6.47 1.06 -16.32
CA ASN A 48 7.72 0.60 -16.89
C ASN A 48 8.66 1.80 -17.09
N SER A 49 9.47 2.10 -16.08
CA SER A 49 10.35 3.27 -16.08
C SER A 49 11.64 2.98 -15.31
N LYS A 50 12.73 3.65 -15.69
CA LYS A 50 14.03 3.55 -15.00
C LYS A 50 13.95 4.10 -13.57
N LYS A 51 13.11 5.12 -13.36
CA LYS A 51 12.87 5.73 -12.06
C LYS A 51 11.38 5.97 -11.89
N ILE A 52 10.86 5.58 -10.72
CA ILE A 52 9.47 5.83 -10.34
C ILE A 52 9.47 6.70 -9.11
N VAL A 53 8.68 7.77 -9.13
CA VAL A 53 8.46 8.68 -8.01
C VAL A 53 7.00 8.62 -7.63
N LEU A 54 6.70 8.17 -6.43
CA LEU A 54 5.36 8.19 -5.85
C LEU A 54 5.19 9.45 -5.02
N ASN A 55 4.14 10.22 -5.28
CA ASN A 55 3.84 11.44 -4.55
C ASN A 55 2.38 11.46 -4.08
N ASP A 56 2.17 11.85 -2.85
CA ASP A 56 0.85 12.09 -2.28
C ASP A 56 0.97 13.10 -1.14
N ASN A 57 -0.11 13.83 -0.85
CA ASN A 57 -0.14 14.75 0.28
C ASN A 57 -0.40 14.05 1.62
N LEU A 58 -0.84 12.79 1.59
CA LEU A 58 -1.03 11.97 2.78
C LEU A 58 0.31 11.36 3.22
N ILE A 59 1.02 12.05 4.08
CA ILE A 59 2.39 11.66 4.52
C ILE A 59 2.44 10.25 5.10
N TYR A 60 1.44 9.82 5.84
CA TYR A 60 1.39 8.48 6.44
C TYR A 60 1.35 7.37 5.39
N LEU A 61 0.70 7.62 4.25
CA LEU A 61 0.66 6.71 3.12
C LEU A 61 2.03 6.59 2.46
N ILE A 62 2.71 7.70 2.26
CA ILE A 62 4.07 7.75 1.70
C ILE A 62 5.07 7.07 2.64
N ASP A 63 4.97 7.27 3.95
CA ASP A 63 5.83 6.61 4.93
C ASP A 63 5.63 5.09 4.91
N MET A 64 4.40 4.61 4.75
CA MET A 64 4.10 3.20 4.58
C MET A 64 4.74 2.63 3.30
N PHE A 65 4.61 3.30 2.15
CA PHE A 65 5.27 2.86 0.91
C PHE A 65 6.79 2.88 1.03
N ARG A 66 7.35 3.89 1.71
CA ARG A 66 8.79 3.95 1.98
C ARG A 66 9.25 2.79 2.85
N ALA A 67 8.52 2.45 3.90
CA ALA A 67 8.80 1.31 4.75
C ALA A 67 8.77 0.00 3.95
N LEU A 68 7.78 -0.20 3.08
CA LEU A 68 7.71 -1.37 2.21
C LEU A 68 8.87 -1.44 1.21
N ALA A 69 9.29 -0.31 0.65
CA ALA A 69 10.39 -0.25 -0.31
C ALA A 69 11.77 -0.50 0.31
N THR A 70 11.92 -0.24 1.60
CA THR A 70 13.23 -0.31 2.30
C THR A 70 13.36 -1.47 3.28
N THR A 71 12.27 -2.18 3.58
CA THR A 71 12.27 -3.32 4.51
C THR A 71 12.26 -4.62 3.71
N PRO A 72 13.16 -5.58 4.00
CA PRO A 72 13.14 -6.90 3.39
C PRO A 72 11.79 -7.60 3.57
N GLU A 73 11.32 -8.29 2.54
CA GLU A 73 10.01 -8.95 2.52
C GLU A 73 9.78 -9.86 3.73
N GLU A 74 10.77 -10.70 4.06
CA GLU A 74 10.73 -11.61 5.22
C GLU A 74 10.43 -10.84 6.53
N LYS A 75 11.08 -9.68 6.73
CA LYS A 75 10.87 -8.87 7.93
C LYS A 75 9.48 -8.21 7.97
N VAL A 76 8.94 -7.85 6.80
CA VAL A 76 7.57 -7.34 6.71
C VAL A 76 6.58 -8.44 7.09
N LEU A 77 6.75 -9.65 6.55
CA LEU A 77 5.90 -10.80 6.84
C LEU A 77 5.97 -11.19 8.32
N ASP A 78 7.18 -11.30 8.88
CA ASP A 78 7.38 -11.59 10.31
C ASP A 78 6.71 -10.53 11.21
N TYR A 79 6.77 -9.27 10.81
CA TYR A 79 6.11 -8.19 11.55
C TYR A 79 4.59 -8.33 11.50
N ILE A 80 4.02 -8.64 10.33
CA ILE A 80 2.58 -8.87 10.17
C ILE A 80 2.14 -10.02 11.06
N ASP A 81 2.81 -11.18 11.00
CA ASP A 81 2.48 -12.36 11.80
C ASP A 81 2.53 -12.06 13.30
N LYS A 82 3.55 -11.33 13.74
CA LYS A 82 3.71 -10.89 15.12
C LYS A 82 2.54 -10.01 15.58
N MET A 83 2.11 -9.05 14.76
CA MET A 83 1.01 -8.16 15.10
C MET A 83 -0.34 -8.87 15.05
N VAL A 84 -0.54 -9.76 14.09
CA VAL A 84 -1.74 -10.61 14.02
C VAL A 84 -1.88 -11.44 15.28
N ALA A 85 -0.80 -12.09 15.73
CA ALA A 85 -0.81 -12.86 16.98
C ALA A 85 -1.01 -11.97 18.21
N LYS A 86 -0.31 -10.85 18.30
CA LYS A 86 -0.35 -9.93 19.45
C LYS A 86 -1.74 -9.37 19.71
N PHE A 87 -2.46 -8.99 18.67
CA PHE A 87 -3.79 -8.36 18.77
C PHE A 87 -4.93 -9.32 18.47
N GLY A 88 -4.65 -10.57 18.11
CA GLY A 88 -5.65 -11.55 17.70
C GLY A 88 -6.44 -11.08 16.49
N LEU A 89 -5.77 -10.45 15.50
CA LEU A 89 -6.44 -9.86 14.36
C LEU A 89 -7.13 -10.92 13.51
N SER A 90 -8.39 -10.67 13.19
CA SER A 90 -9.21 -11.47 12.30
C SER A 90 -10.32 -10.61 11.71
N MET A 91 -11.00 -11.12 10.70
CA MET A 91 -12.13 -10.42 10.07
C MET A 91 -13.33 -10.24 11.00
N THR A 92 -13.34 -10.89 12.17
CA THR A 92 -14.44 -10.85 13.14
C THR A 92 -14.03 -10.23 14.48
N ASN A 93 -12.72 -10.00 14.72
CA ASN A 93 -12.23 -9.44 15.99
C ASN A 93 -12.07 -7.92 15.88
N THR A 94 -13.17 -7.20 16.10
CA THR A 94 -13.19 -5.74 16.12
C THR A 94 -12.32 -5.15 17.24
N ASP A 95 -12.27 -5.77 18.40
CA ASP A 95 -11.47 -5.28 19.54
C ASP A 95 -9.97 -5.31 19.24
N GLY A 96 -9.48 -6.38 18.60
CA GLY A 96 -8.10 -6.46 18.17
C GLY A 96 -7.73 -5.35 17.17
N TYR A 97 -8.61 -5.12 16.21
CA TYR A 97 -8.45 -4.02 15.25
C TYR A 97 -8.39 -2.65 15.92
N ILE A 98 -9.30 -2.37 16.86
CA ILE A 98 -9.34 -1.09 17.59
C ILE A 98 -8.03 -0.88 18.37
N LYS A 99 -7.53 -1.91 19.08
CA LYS A 99 -6.26 -1.84 19.83
C LYS A 99 -5.07 -1.54 18.91
N LEU A 100 -4.99 -2.19 17.76
CA LEU A 100 -3.93 -1.90 16.78
C LEU A 100 -4.05 -0.47 16.26
N ARG A 101 -5.26 0.00 15.97
CA ARG A 101 -5.52 1.37 15.52
C ARG A 101 -5.10 2.41 16.58
N GLU A 102 -5.36 2.14 17.84
CA GLU A 102 -4.92 3.00 18.95
C GLU A 102 -3.40 3.02 19.07
N GLN A 103 -2.73 1.87 18.92
CA GLN A 103 -1.27 1.80 18.86
C GLN A 103 -0.75 2.64 17.71
N TYR A 104 -1.26 2.44 16.49
CA TYR A 104 -0.88 3.23 15.33
C TYR A 104 -1.07 4.74 15.54
N ASN A 105 -2.19 5.15 16.12
CA ASN A 105 -2.47 6.57 16.38
C ASN A 105 -1.44 7.20 17.32
N LYS A 106 -0.83 6.42 18.21
CA LYS A 106 0.23 6.87 19.13
C LYS A 106 1.61 6.83 18.50
N THR A 107 1.94 5.75 17.81
CA THR A 107 3.31 5.48 17.32
C THR A 107 3.56 5.94 15.90
N LYS A 108 2.53 5.94 15.06
CA LYS A 108 2.61 6.16 13.61
C LYS A 108 3.55 5.16 12.90
N GLU A 109 3.66 3.94 13.45
CA GLU A 109 4.45 2.88 12.82
C GLU A 109 3.89 2.54 11.43
N PRO A 110 4.67 2.72 10.34
CA PRO A 110 4.14 2.60 8.99
C PRO A 110 3.57 1.21 8.66
N LEU A 111 4.17 0.13 9.18
CA LEU A 111 3.69 -1.22 8.95
C LEU A 111 2.38 -1.53 9.70
N ASP A 112 2.11 -0.85 10.82
CA ASP A 112 0.80 -0.94 11.49
C ASP A 112 -0.31 -0.41 10.59
N LEU A 113 -0.04 0.67 9.84
CA LEU A 113 -1.01 1.19 8.86
C LEU A 113 -1.32 0.17 7.77
N LEU A 114 -0.29 -0.50 7.24
CA LEU A 114 -0.49 -1.57 6.26
C LEU A 114 -1.40 -2.67 6.80
N ILE A 115 -1.15 -3.14 8.02
CA ILE A 115 -1.95 -4.19 8.65
C ILE A 115 -3.39 -3.73 8.86
N LEU A 116 -3.60 -2.50 9.33
CA LEU A 116 -4.93 -1.92 9.48
C LEU A 116 -5.72 -1.93 8.17
N THR A 117 -5.08 -1.74 7.02
CA THR A 117 -5.78 -1.81 5.73
C THR A 117 -6.28 -3.22 5.39
N PHE A 118 -5.59 -4.27 5.86
CA PHE A 118 -6.02 -5.66 5.62
C PHE A 118 -7.25 -6.06 6.44
N PHE A 119 -7.39 -5.48 7.62
CA PHE A 119 -8.47 -5.80 8.56
C PHE A 119 -9.53 -4.69 8.68
N SER A 120 -9.48 -3.70 7.80
CA SER A 120 -10.49 -2.62 7.77
C SER A 120 -11.85 -3.16 7.32
N PHE A 121 -12.90 -2.84 8.07
CA PHE A 121 -14.29 -3.26 7.79
C PHE A 121 -15.05 -2.27 6.90
N ASN A 122 -14.46 -1.12 6.58
CA ASN A 122 -15.08 -0.12 5.70
C ASN A 122 -14.49 -0.24 4.31
N TYR A 123 -15.26 -0.82 3.44
CA TYR A 123 -15.00 -0.89 2.01
C TYR A 123 -15.77 0.20 1.29
#